data_60ccf4f26953f855e766a7bc9344b967
#
_entry.id   60ccf4f26953f855e766a7bc9344b967
#
_cell.length_a   1.000
_cell.length_b   1.000
_cell.length_c   1.000
_cell.angle_alpha   90.00
_cell.angle_beta   90.00
_cell.angle_gamma   90.00
#
_symmetry.space_group_name_H-M   'P 1'
#
loop_
_entity.id
_entity.type
_entity.pdbx_description
1 polymer ?
#
loop_
_entity_poly.entity_id
_entity_poly.type
_entity_poly.pdbx_seq_one_letter_code
_entity_poly.pdbx_strand_id
1 'polypeptide(L)'
;MKISKSLIAVFALTAFHISSAVAGPSVTVTSKNLGTQTATYTPITNNEAITKANASPTPQASVIANDSDTYVIQSQISPDYNHANLRYQIGNKKCIYLATFVTTPGFGASKIPKWNNTATPSGGATCTIKVTKANPSTYAWSVAMK
;
A
#
# COMPACT_ATOMS: atom_id res chain seq x y z
N MET A 1 37.84 59.02 24.82
CA MET A 1 37.67 58.38 23.50
C MET A 1 37.24 56.92 23.77
N LYS A 2 35.94 56.62 23.66
CA LYS A 2 35.39 55.28 23.94
C LYS A 2 35.16 54.54 22.61
N ILE A 3 35.86 53.45 22.43
CA ILE A 3 35.73 52.61 21.25
C ILE A 3 34.69 51.56 21.54
N SER A 4 33.54 51.68 20.89
CA SER A 4 32.46 50.68 20.95
C SER A 4 32.83 49.48 20.04
N LYS A 5 32.92 48.27 20.62
CA LYS A 5 33.12 47.05 19.90
C LYS A 5 31.75 46.48 19.47
N SER A 6 31.37 46.64 18.22
CA SER A 6 30.19 45.99 17.64
C SER A 6 30.47 44.51 17.45
N LEU A 7 29.75 43.63 18.15
CA LEU A 7 29.70 42.22 17.91
C LEU A 7 28.76 41.97 16.72
N ILE A 8 29.30 41.49 15.61
CA ILE A 8 28.52 40.98 14.45
C ILE A 8 28.23 39.49 14.72
N ALA A 9 27.00 39.21 15.10
CA ALA A 9 26.52 37.81 15.19
C ALA A 9 26.21 37.29 13.78
N VAL A 10 27.03 36.39 13.28
CA VAL A 10 26.78 35.67 12.02
C VAL A 10 25.81 34.53 12.34
N PHE A 11 24.54 34.66 11.95
CA PHE A 11 23.58 33.57 11.94
C PHE A 11 23.86 32.65 10.75
N ALA A 12 24.45 31.50 11.02
CA ALA A 12 24.58 30.43 10.02
C ALA A 12 23.18 29.77 9.83
N LEU A 13 22.51 30.10 8.72
CA LEU A 13 21.30 29.39 8.27
C LEU A 13 21.72 28.00 7.78
N THR A 14 21.57 26.98 8.60
CA THR A 14 21.65 25.59 8.17
C THR A 14 20.40 25.27 7.36
N ALA A 15 20.53 25.18 6.02
CA ALA A 15 19.47 24.69 5.14
C ALA A 15 19.27 23.20 5.41
N PHE A 16 18.19 22.86 6.09
CA PHE A 16 17.72 21.48 6.19
C PHE A 16 17.24 21.03 4.81
N HIS A 17 18.03 20.22 4.11
CA HIS A 17 17.56 19.52 2.93
C HIS A 17 16.55 18.45 3.36
N ILE A 18 15.25 18.77 3.25
CA ILE A 18 14.19 17.80 3.39
C ILE A 18 14.25 16.93 2.12
N SER A 19 14.86 15.76 2.23
CA SER A 19 14.78 14.74 1.18
C SER A 19 13.31 14.32 1.07
N SER A 20 12.63 14.72 0.00
CA SER A 20 11.30 14.23 -0.31
C SER A 20 11.41 12.72 -0.50
N ALA A 21 10.84 11.94 0.41
CA ALA A 21 10.70 10.51 0.20
C ALA A 21 9.84 10.30 -1.06
N VAL A 22 10.42 9.71 -2.10
CA VAL A 22 9.69 9.44 -3.35
C VAL A 22 8.86 8.19 -3.11
N ALA A 23 7.55 8.37 -3.08
CA ALA A 23 6.59 7.30 -2.87
C ALA A 23 6.59 6.31 -4.04
N GLY A 24 6.36 5.04 -3.76
CA GLY A 24 6.13 4.00 -4.76
C GLY A 24 4.81 4.21 -5.52
N PRO A 25 4.57 3.44 -6.59
CA PRO A 25 3.31 3.51 -7.32
C PRO A 25 2.14 3.07 -6.43
N SER A 26 1.00 3.74 -6.58
CA SER A 26 -0.19 3.46 -5.78
C SER A 26 -0.91 2.18 -6.21
N VAL A 27 -1.50 1.48 -5.25
CA VAL A 27 -2.41 0.34 -5.46
C VAL A 27 -3.79 0.71 -4.97
N THR A 28 -4.75 0.83 -5.87
CA THR A 28 -6.18 0.98 -5.51
C THR A 28 -6.77 -0.42 -5.33
N VAL A 29 -7.33 -0.66 -4.17
CA VAL A 29 -8.00 -1.92 -3.80
C VAL A 29 -9.49 -1.68 -3.67
N THR A 30 -10.30 -2.53 -4.30
CA THR A 30 -11.73 -2.67 -4.01
C THR A 30 -11.97 -4.08 -3.47
N SER A 31 -12.18 -4.20 -2.17
CA SER A 31 -12.48 -5.47 -1.49
C SER A 31 -13.98 -5.71 -1.48
N LYS A 32 -14.42 -6.85 -2.02
CA LYS A 32 -15.83 -7.24 -2.11
C LYS A 32 -16.13 -8.45 -1.24
N ASN A 33 -17.13 -8.33 -0.41
CA ASN A 33 -17.69 -9.46 0.30
C ASN A 33 -18.87 -10.05 -0.51
N LEU A 34 -18.66 -11.16 -1.17
CA LEU A 34 -19.68 -11.89 -1.92
C LEU A 34 -20.31 -13.03 -1.10
N GLY A 35 -19.95 -13.14 0.17
CA GLY A 35 -20.52 -14.09 1.11
C GLY A 35 -21.84 -13.60 1.70
N THR A 36 -22.47 -14.45 2.51
CA THR A 36 -23.73 -14.17 3.21
C THR A 36 -23.52 -13.64 4.65
N GLN A 37 -22.29 -13.61 5.13
CA GLN A 37 -21.89 -13.13 6.44
C GLN A 37 -20.88 -11.99 6.31
N THR A 38 -20.70 -11.21 7.36
CA THR A 38 -19.70 -10.13 7.41
C THR A 38 -18.28 -10.67 7.24
N ALA A 39 -17.53 -10.07 6.34
CA ALA A 39 -16.09 -10.30 6.20
C ALA A 39 -15.33 -9.36 7.14
N THR A 40 -14.36 -9.89 7.88
CA THR A 40 -13.51 -9.12 8.79
C THR A 40 -12.12 -8.96 8.20
N TYR A 41 -11.60 -7.73 8.19
CA TYR A 41 -10.20 -7.43 7.84
C TYR A 41 -9.30 -7.76 9.03
N THR A 42 -8.43 -8.76 8.89
CA THR A 42 -7.64 -9.33 10.00
C THR A 42 -6.14 -9.34 9.70
N PRO A 43 -5.44 -8.19 9.69
CA PRO A 43 -3.99 -8.16 9.52
C PRO A 43 -3.31 -8.79 10.75
N ILE A 44 -2.48 -9.82 10.54
CA ILE A 44 -1.75 -10.53 11.59
C ILE A 44 -0.24 -10.60 11.35
N THR A 45 0.20 -10.41 10.11
CA THR A 45 1.64 -10.36 9.77
C THR A 45 2.12 -8.92 9.72
N ASN A 46 3.45 -8.73 9.84
CA ASN A 46 4.04 -7.41 9.72
C ASN A 46 3.75 -6.74 8.36
N ASN A 47 3.80 -7.50 7.27
CA ASN A 47 3.49 -6.97 5.94
C ASN A 47 2.02 -6.53 5.81
N GLU A 48 1.08 -7.25 6.43
CA GLU A 48 -0.33 -6.87 6.47
C GLU A 48 -0.55 -5.61 7.33
N ALA A 49 0.17 -5.49 8.44
CA ALA A 49 0.15 -4.29 9.31
C ALA A 49 0.72 -3.05 8.58
N ILE A 50 1.84 -3.20 7.88
CA ILE A 50 2.44 -2.14 7.05
C ILE A 50 1.48 -1.74 5.92
N THR A 51 0.84 -2.70 5.27
CA THR A 51 -0.19 -2.44 4.24
C THR A 51 -1.32 -1.60 4.80
N LYS A 52 -1.84 -1.94 5.99
CA LYS A 52 -2.88 -1.17 6.68
C LYS A 52 -2.42 0.27 7.00
N ALA A 53 -1.18 0.42 7.50
CA ALA A 53 -0.62 1.72 7.82
C ALA A 53 -0.41 2.63 6.60
N ASN A 54 -0.14 2.04 5.43
CA ASN A 54 0.05 2.73 4.16
C ASN A 54 -1.26 2.93 3.37
N ALA A 55 -2.40 2.54 3.93
CA ALA A 55 -3.70 2.64 3.27
C ALA A 55 -4.42 3.95 3.61
N SER A 56 -5.04 4.56 2.60
CA SER A 56 -5.88 5.76 2.75
C SER A 56 -7.12 5.64 1.84
N PRO A 57 -8.34 5.77 2.38
CA PRO A 57 -8.65 5.70 3.81
C PRO A 57 -8.21 4.38 4.45
N THR A 58 -8.15 4.30 5.77
CA THR A 58 -7.87 3.04 6.47
C THR A 58 -8.93 2.00 6.10
N PRO A 59 -8.56 0.75 5.74
CA PRO A 59 -9.52 -0.30 5.43
C PRO A 59 -10.52 -0.50 6.56
N GLN A 60 -11.80 -0.66 6.21
CA GLN A 60 -12.84 -0.96 7.18
C GLN A 60 -12.53 -2.27 7.92
N ALA A 61 -12.76 -2.27 9.23
CA ALA A 61 -12.55 -3.47 10.05
C ALA A 61 -13.47 -4.62 9.64
N SER A 62 -14.63 -4.30 9.03
CA SER A 62 -15.60 -5.27 8.55
C SER A 62 -16.34 -4.76 7.32
N VAL A 63 -16.65 -5.68 6.40
CA VAL A 63 -17.43 -5.44 5.18
C VAL A 63 -18.66 -6.35 5.26
N ILE A 64 -19.84 -5.79 5.30
CA ILE A 64 -21.09 -6.58 5.38
C ILE A 64 -21.32 -7.38 4.09
N ALA A 65 -22.24 -8.36 4.15
CA ALA A 65 -22.58 -9.22 3.01
C ALA A 65 -23.02 -8.36 1.80
N ASN A 66 -22.48 -8.70 0.61
CA ASN A 66 -22.74 -8.04 -0.67
C ASN A 66 -22.29 -6.55 -0.76
N ASP A 67 -21.42 -6.12 0.15
CA ASP A 67 -20.86 -4.77 0.15
C ASP A 67 -19.37 -4.78 -0.23
N SER A 68 -18.78 -3.60 -0.35
CA SER A 68 -17.37 -3.41 -0.70
C SER A 68 -16.73 -2.25 0.05
N ASP A 69 -15.41 -2.34 0.24
CA ASP A 69 -14.55 -1.30 0.76
C ASP A 69 -13.50 -0.92 -0.27
N THR A 70 -13.21 0.36 -0.41
CA THR A 70 -12.21 0.86 -1.39
C THR A 70 -11.22 1.81 -0.72
N TYR A 71 -9.94 1.55 -0.92
CA TYR A 71 -8.83 2.32 -0.38
C TYR A 71 -7.61 2.26 -1.29
N VAL A 72 -6.66 3.17 -1.08
CA VAL A 72 -5.41 3.25 -1.83
C VAL A 72 -4.25 2.92 -0.90
N ILE A 73 -3.34 2.06 -1.33
CA ILE A 73 -2.12 1.69 -0.60
C ILE A 73 -0.92 2.25 -1.36
N GLN A 74 -0.05 3.00 -0.66
CA GLN A 74 1.15 3.57 -1.25
C GLN A 74 2.31 3.56 -0.26
N SER A 75 3.37 2.83 -0.59
CA SER A 75 4.61 2.83 0.18
C SER A 75 5.31 4.18 0.07
N GLN A 76 5.74 4.73 1.21
CA GLN A 76 6.51 5.97 1.29
C GLN A 76 8.03 5.73 1.33
N ILE A 77 8.47 4.47 1.19
CA ILE A 77 9.86 4.08 1.43
C ILE A 77 10.69 4.11 0.15
N SER A 78 10.10 3.74 -1.01
CA SER A 78 10.83 3.59 -2.26
C SER A 78 9.93 3.78 -3.48
N PRO A 79 10.39 4.45 -4.53
CA PRO A 79 9.68 4.55 -5.80
C PRO A 79 9.69 3.22 -6.60
N ASP A 80 10.58 2.31 -6.25
CA ASP A 80 10.84 1.07 -6.97
C ASP A 80 10.15 -0.15 -6.36
N TYR A 81 9.43 0.06 -5.26
CA TYR A 81 8.76 -1.02 -4.54
C TYR A 81 7.45 -0.58 -3.90
N ASN A 82 6.44 -1.39 -4.03
CA ASN A 82 5.21 -1.31 -3.24
C ASN A 82 4.63 -2.71 -3.04
N HIS A 83 3.89 -2.90 -1.96
CA HIS A 83 3.12 -4.12 -1.74
C HIS A 83 1.78 -3.81 -1.08
N ALA A 84 0.77 -4.62 -1.41
CA ALA A 84 -0.51 -4.68 -0.76
C ALA A 84 -0.75 -6.12 -0.32
N ASN A 85 -0.69 -6.38 0.96
CA ASN A 85 -0.95 -7.70 1.55
C ASN A 85 -2.18 -7.60 2.44
N LEU A 86 -3.26 -8.27 2.04
CA LEU A 86 -4.58 -8.15 2.64
C LEU A 86 -5.05 -9.50 3.15
N ARG A 87 -5.69 -9.50 4.30
CA ARG A 87 -6.33 -10.69 4.85
C ARG A 87 -7.76 -10.39 5.25
N TYR A 88 -8.68 -11.15 4.68
CA TYR A 88 -10.11 -11.13 5.04
C TYR A 88 -10.56 -12.51 5.51
N GLN A 89 -11.51 -12.52 6.44
CA GLN A 89 -12.06 -13.74 7.03
C GLN A 89 -13.58 -13.67 7.14
N ILE A 90 -14.26 -14.77 6.79
CA ILE A 90 -15.69 -15.02 7.01
C ILE A 90 -15.82 -16.35 7.73
N GLY A 91 -16.12 -16.35 9.04
CA GLY A 91 -16.09 -17.56 9.84
C GLY A 91 -14.72 -18.26 9.75
N ASN A 92 -14.70 -19.52 9.30
CA ASN A 92 -13.47 -20.28 9.09
C ASN A 92 -12.78 -20.03 7.73
N LYS A 93 -13.49 -19.38 6.81
CA LYS A 93 -12.97 -19.07 5.47
C LYS A 93 -11.99 -17.91 5.55
N LYS A 94 -10.86 -18.01 4.84
CA LYS A 94 -9.85 -16.94 4.79
C LYS A 94 -9.36 -16.74 3.37
N CYS A 95 -9.17 -15.48 3.01
CA CYS A 95 -8.52 -15.05 1.78
C CYS A 95 -7.33 -14.16 2.10
N ILE A 96 -6.16 -14.52 1.59
CA ILE A 96 -4.97 -13.66 1.62
C ILE A 96 -4.72 -13.21 0.18
N TYR A 97 -4.67 -11.89 -0.03
CA TYR A 97 -4.41 -11.29 -1.32
C TYR A 97 -3.08 -10.54 -1.25
N LEU A 98 -2.24 -10.72 -2.26
CA LEU A 98 -0.98 -10.02 -2.37
C LEU A 98 -0.88 -9.39 -3.76
N ALA A 99 -0.59 -8.09 -3.82
CA ALA A 99 -0.04 -7.42 -4.98
C ALA A 99 1.33 -6.87 -4.64
N THR A 100 2.31 -7.07 -5.52
CA THR A 100 3.66 -6.52 -5.39
C THR A 100 4.05 -5.77 -6.63
N PHE A 101 4.64 -4.61 -6.46
CA PHE A 101 5.34 -3.86 -7.49
C PHE A 101 6.83 -3.92 -7.23
N VAL A 102 7.59 -4.25 -8.26
CA VAL A 102 9.05 -4.17 -8.26
C VAL A 102 9.51 -3.62 -9.61
N THR A 103 10.62 -2.91 -9.60
CA THR A 103 11.34 -2.60 -10.83
C THR A 103 12.51 -3.55 -10.98
N THR A 104 12.73 -4.03 -12.20
CA THR A 104 13.90 -4.84 -12.56
C THR A 104 14.82 -4.06 -13.49
N PRO A 105 16.14 -4.29 -13.46
CA PRO A 105 17.04 -3.69 -14.41
C PRO A 105 16.63 -4.00 -15.85
N GLY A 106 16.56 -2.98 -16.69
CA GLY A 106 16.41 -3.10 -18.14
C GLY A 106 17.73 -2.85 -18.86
N PHE A 107 17.67 -2.68 -20.16
CA PHE A 107 18.84 -2.35 -20.97
C PHE A 107 19.32 -0.90 -20.67
N GLY A 108 20.60 -0.72 -20.45
CA GLY A 108 21.18 0.56 -20.03
C GLY A 108 20.74 0.95 -18.60
N ALA A 109 20.35 2.19 -18.39
CA ALA A 109 19.87 2.71 -17.11
C ALA A 109 18.34 2.60 -16.94
N SER A 110 17.65 1.88 -17.85
CA SER A 110 16.20 1.73 -17.80
C SER A 110 15.77 0.81 -16.67
N LYS A 111 14.54 1.05 -16.14
CA LYS A 111 13.89 0.20 -15.16
C LYS A 111 12.60 -0.36 -15.76
N ILE A 112 12.39 -1.67 -15.64
CA ILE A 112 11.19 -2.34 -16.13
C ILE A 112 10.24 -2.57 -14.94
N PRO A 113 9.08 -1.89 -14.90
CA PRO A 113 8.09 -2.08 -13.85
C PRO A 113 7.37 -3.41 -14.01
N LYS A 114 7.16 -4.12 -12.91
CA LYS A 114 6.43 -5.40 -12.89
C LYS A 114 5.46 -5.45 -11.71
N TRP A 115 4.21 -5.78 -12.03
CA TRP A 115 3.18 -6.11 -11.05
C TRP A 115 2.95 -7.62 -11.00
N ASN A 116 2.86 -8.17 -9.78
CA ASN A 116 2.43 -9.55 -9.55
C ASN A 116 1.29 -9.53 -8.54
N ASN A 117 0.39 -10.51 -8.66
CA ASN A 117 -0.69 -10.69 -7.68
C ASN A 117 -0.97 -12.17 -7.43
N THR A 118 -1.40 -12.49 -6.23
CA THR A 118 -1.83 -13.83 -5.82
C THR A 118 -3.01 -13.75 -4.87
N ALA A 119 -3.89 -14.76 -4.93
CA ALA A 119 -4.94 -15.01 -3.95
C ALA A 119 -4.73 -16.39 -3.35
N THR A 120 -4.67 -16.48 -2.04
CA THR A 120 -4.48 -17.74 -1.31
C THR A 120 -5.71 -18.02 -0.46
N PRO A 121 -6.59 -18.95 -0.90
CA PRO A 121 -7.76 -19.36 -0.14
C PRO A 121 -7.41 -20.38 0.96
N SER A 122 -8.20 -20.38 2.03
CA SER A 122 -8.20 -21.44 3.04
C SER A 122 -9.55 -21.56 3.74
N GLY A 123 -9.79 -22.66 4.44
CA GLY A 123 -11.06 -22.91 5.13
C GLY A 123 -12.27 -23.02 4.20
N GLY A 124 -12.08 -23.44 2.95
CA GLY A 124 -13.15 -23.53 1.95
C GLY A 124 -13.59 -22.18 1.36
N ALA A 125 -12.74 -21.15 1.47
CA ALA A 125 -12.99 -19.84 0.85
C ALA A 125 -12.83 -19.91 -0.67
N THR A 126 -13.62 -19.12 -1.38
CA THR A 126 -13.35 -18.75 -2.78
C THR A 126 -12.79 -17.32 -2.82
N CYS A 127 -11.55 -17.18 -3.26
CA CYS A 127 -10.84 -15.91 -3.32
C CYS A 127 -10.54 -15.57 -4.78
N THR A 128 -10.99 -14.43 -5.25
CA THR A 128 -10.77 -14.01 -6.65
C THR A 128 -10.07 -12.66 -6.71
N ILE A 129 -9.28 -12.45 -7.76
CA ILE A 129 -8.63 -11.18 -8.11
C ILE A 129 -9.02 -10.83 -9.53
N LYS A 130 -9.43 -9.59 -9.74
CA LYS A 130 -9.61 -8.99 -11.06
C LYS A 130 -8.78 -7.72 -11.13
N VAL A 131 -7.76 -7.70 -11.96
CA VAL A 131 -7.00 -6.48 -12.26
C VAL A 131 -7.88 -5.57 -13.12
N THR A 132 -8.10 -4.35 -12.65
CA THR A 132 -8.95 -3.36 -13.34
C THR A 132 -8.11 -2.27 -14.00
N LYS A 133 -6.88 -2.05 -13.53
CA LYS A 133 -5.91 -1.14 -14.11
C LYS A 133 -4.50 -1.62 -13.80
N ALA A 134 -3.63 -1.64 -14.80
CA ALA A 134 -2.21 -1.94 -14.63
C ALA A 134 -1.37 -1.03 -15.53
N ASN A 135 -0.63 -0.11 -14.92
CA ASN A 135 0.39 0.70 -15.59
C ASN A 135 1.58 0.94 -14.64
N PRO A 136 2.71 1.49 -15.13
CA PRO A 136 3.91 1.65 -14.31
C PRO A 136 3.73 2.49 -13.04
N SER A 137 2.78 3.42 -13.02
CA SER A 137 2.61 4.37 -11.91
C SER A 137 1.41 4.07 -11.02
N THR A 138 0.46 3.25 -11.50
CA THR A 138 -0.76 2.93 -10.75
C THR A 138 -1.25 1.52 -11.05
N TYR A 139 -1.76 0.85 -10.03
CA TYR A 139 -2.37 -0.46 -10.12
C TYR A 139 -3.73 -0.45 -9.43
N ALA A 140 -4.73 -1.02 -10.06
CA ALA A 140 -6.03 -1.18 -9.43
C ALA A 140 -6.53 -2.61 -9.59
N TRP A 141 -7.01 -3.18 -8.51
CA TRP A 141 -7.56 -4.52 -8.49
C TRP A 141 -8.83 -4.59 -7.64
N SER A 142 -9.72 -5.46 -8.04
CA SER A 142 -10.86 -5.87 -7.24
C SER A 142 -10.58 -7.26 -6.69
N VAL A 143 -10.62 -7.41 -5.39
CA VAL A 143 -10.53 -8.69 -4.70
C VAL A 143 -11.91 -9.07 -4.18
N ALA A 144 -12.28 -10.34 -4.25
CA ALA A 144 -13.57 -10.79 -3.75
C ALA A 144 -13.43 -12.09 -2.99
N MET A 145 -14.22 -12.21 -1.94
CA MET A 145 -14.29 -13.34 -1.03
C MET A 145 -15.73 -13.91 -0.95
N LYS A 146 -15.82 -15.24 -0.98
CA LYS A 146 -17.08 -15.97 -0.77
C LYS A 146 -16.87 -17.22 0.09
#